data_5fca2ce41b9814cbe9cfcb9b9216e1f1
#
_entry.id   5fca2ce41b9814cbe9cfcb9b9216e1f1
#
_cell.length_a   1.000
_cell.length_b   1.000
_cell.length_c   1.000
_cell.angle_alpha   90.00
_cell.angle_beta   90.00
_cell.angle_gamma   90.00
#
_symmetry.space_group_name_H-M   'P 1'
#
loop_
_entity.id
_entity.type
_entity.pdbx_description
1 polymer ?
#
loop_
_entity_poly.entity_id
_entity_poly.type
_entity_poly.pdbx_seq_one_letter_code
_entity_poly.pdbx_strand_id
1 'polypeptide(L)'
;MSILNVKDLCKTYIVNKRQNNVLKNVNFSIDEGEMVAVMGPSGSGKSTLLYAVSGMDAVTSGQVEFDGKNIAKMSQKELADLRLDDMGFIFQQMYMLKNLTVLDNIILPAVQSGKTKESRKVTVDRGQELMRKLGIIDIADNDINEVSGGQ
;
A
#
# COMPACT_ATOMS: atom_id res chain seq x y z
N MET A 1 -1.12 14.49 -15.67
CA MET A 1 -2.51 13.97 -15.56
C MET A 1 -2.66 13.45 -14.14
N SER A 2 -3.74 13.87 -13.43
CA SER A 2 -3.88 13.49 -12.03
C SER A 2 -4.12 11.98 -11.87
N ILE A 3 -3.24 11.30 -11.14
CA ILE A 3 -3.38 9.88 -10.83
C ILE A 3 -4.20 9.67 -9.55
N LEU A 4 -4.15 10.61 -8.62
CA LEU A 4 -4.95 10.61 -7.39
C LEU A 4 -5.67 11.95 -7.25
N ASN A 5 -6.98 11.91 -7.05
CA ASN A 5 -7.80 13.10 -6.81
C ASN A 5 -8.68 12.87 -5.58
N VAL A 6 -8.56 13.75 -4.59
CA VAL A 6 -9.26 13.66 -3.31
C VAL A 6 -10.11 14.90 -3.12
N LYS A 7 -11.42 14.69 -2.86
CA LYS A 7 -12.39 15.77 -2.68
C LYS A 7 -13.20 15.56 -1.40
N ASP A 8 -13.20 16.58 -0.54
CA ASP A 8 -13.98 16.67 0.69
C ASP A 8 -13.86 15.43 1.58
N LEU A 9 -12.66 14.84 1.60
CA LEU A 9 -12.38 13.61 2.32
C LEU A 9 -12.50 13.83 3.82
N CYS A 10 -13.39 13.06 4.44
CA CYS A 10 -13.56 13.03 5.89
C CYS A 10 -13.36 11.61 6.43
N LYS A 11 -12.70 11.51 7.57
CA LYS A 11 -12.58 10.28 8.33
C LYS A 11 -12.87 10.50 9.79
N THR A 12 -13.85 9.77 10.31
CA THR A 12 -14.28 9.81 11.70
C THR A 12 -14.20 8.40 12.28
N TYR A 13 -13.56 8.27 13.43
CA TYR A 13 -13.59 7.04 14.24
C TYR A 13 -14.53 7.21 15.43
N ILE A 14 -15.22 6.16 15.79
CA ILE A 14 -16.03 6.11 17.01
C ILE A 14 -15.31 5.25 18.04
N VAL A 15 -14.78 5.89 19.08
CA VAL A 15 -14.06 5.21 20.18
C VAL A 15 -14.78 5.52 21.49
N ASN A 16 -15.21 4.49 22.21
CA ASN A 16 -15.95 4.64 23.48
C ASN A 16 -17.17 5.60 23.36
N LYS A 17 -17.95 5.44 22.28
CA LYS A 17 -19.12 6.28 21.97
C LYS A 17 -18.80 7.76 21.71
N ARG A 18 -17.52 8.14 21.57
CA ARG A 18 -17.09 9.48 21.21
C ARG A 18 -16.63 9.51 19.76
N GLN A 19 -17.04 10.53 19.03
CA GLN A 19 -16.61 10.78 17.67
C GLN A 19 -15.23 11.47 17.68
N ASN A 20 -14.31 10.94 16.92
CA ASN A 20 -13.00 11.53 16.66
C ASN A 20 -12.85 11.80 15.16
N ASN A 21 -12.99 13.05 14.76
CA ASN A 21 -12.88 13.48 13.37
C ASN A 21 -11.41 13.72 13.02
N VAL A 22 -10.75 12.72 12.45
CA VAL A 22 -9.31 12.74 12.16
C VAL A 22 -9.01 13.48 10.86
N LEU A 23 -9.79 13.24 9.81
CA LEU A 23 -9.69 13.98 8.55
C LEU A 23 -10.96 14.82 8.37
N LYS A 24 -10.79 16.08 7.95
CA LYS A 24 -11.87 17.06 7.82
C LYS A 24 -11.74 17.79 6.48
N ASN A 25 -12.61 17.45 5.54
CA ASN A 25 -12.71 18.11 4.23
C ASN A 25 -11.33 18.25 3.52
N VAL A 26 -10.56 17.18 3.49
CA VAL A 26 -9.23 17.18 2.86
C VAL A 26 -9.40 17.14 1.35
N ASN A 27 -8.72 18.08 0.67
CA ASN A 27 -8.76 18.23 -0.78
C ASN A 27 -7.32 18.33 -1.30
N PHE A 28 -6.95 17.49 -2.25
CA PHE A 28 -5.69 17.56 -2.98
C PHE A 28 -5.72 16.67 -4.21
N SER A 29 -4.76 16.84 -5.09
CA SER A 29 -4.49 15.94 -6.21
C SER A 29 -3.00 15.66 -6.32
N ILE A 30 -2.65 14.52 -6.90
CA ILE A 30 -1.29 14.11 -7.21
C ILE A 30 -1.24 13.74 -8.69
N ASP A 31 -0.30 14.32 -9.42
CA ASP A 31 -0.08 14.01 -10.82
C ASP A 31 0.88 12.81 -10.99
N GLU A 32 0.79 12.17 -12.15
CA GLU A 32 1.69 11.06 -12.49
C GLU A 32 3.16 11.51 -12.44
N GLY A 33 4.02 10.73 -11.80
CA GLY A 33 5.44 11.02 -11.62
C GLY A 33 5.76 12.02 -10.49
N GLU A 34 4.75 12.54 -9.80
CA GLU A 34 4.94 13.48 -8.69
C GLU A 34 5.35 12.75 -7.40
N MET A 35 6.25 13.38 -6.64
CA MET A 35 6.63 12.95 -5.30
C MET A 35 6.05 13.92 -4.26
N VAL A 36 5.18 13.43 -3.40
CA VAL A 36 4.48 14.24 -2.39
C VAL A 36 4.87 13.80 -0.99
N ALA A 37 5.23 14.76 -0.12
CA ALA A 37 5.49 14.53 1.29
C ALA A 37 4.31 14.99 2.16
N VAL A 38 3.77 14.08 2.99
CA VAL A 38 2.75 14.40 3.99
C VAL A 38 3.42 14.61 5.34
N MET A 39 3.48 15.86 5.80
CA MET A 39 4.16 16.25 7.03
C MET A 39 3.19 16.72 8.11
N GLY A 40 3.62 16.66 9.36
CA GLY A 40 2.84 17.10 10.52
C GLY A 40 3.24 16.37 11.81
N PRO A 41 2.80 16.84 12.97
CA PRO A 41 3.10 16.22 14.27
C PRO A 41 2.50 14.82 14.39
N SER A 42 2.93 14.06 15.40
CA SER A 42 2.32 12.76 15.72
C SER A 42 0.83 12.94 16.02
N GLY A 43 0.00 12.02 15.55
CA GLY A 43 -1.46 12.08 15.72
C GLY A 43 -2.21 13.02 14.77
N SER A 44 -1.54 13.72 13.84
CA SER A 44 -2.20 14.64 12.89
C SER A 44 -2.99 13.96 11.76
N GLY A 45 -3.06 12.63 11.73
CA GLY A 45 -3.85 11.90 10.73
C GLY A 45 -3.10 11.48 9.46
N LYS A 46 -1.76 11.61 9.40
CA LYS A 46 -0.96 11.25 8.21
C LYS A 46 -1.17 9.81 7.75
N SER A 47 -1.03 8.84 8.66
CA SER A 47 -1.26 7.43 8.34
C SER A 47 -2.73 7.15 7.99
N THR A 48 -3.67 7.82 8.68
CA THR A 48 -5.09 7.75 8.36
C THR A 48 -5.37 8.23 6.93
N LEU A 49 -4.71 9.32 6.50
CA LEU A 49 -4.82 9.81 5.13
C LEU A 49 -4.32 8.77 4.13
N LEU A 50 -3.12 8.20 4.36
CA LEU A 50 -2.56 7.17 3.48
C LEU A 50 -3.47 5.93 3.39
N TYR A 51 -4.02 5.46 4.50
CA TYR A 51 -4.95 4.32 4.51
C TYR A 51 -6.28 4.64 3.83
N ALA A 52 -6.79 5.86 3.99
CA ALA A 52 -8.03 6.30 3.35
C ALA A 52 -7.88 6.38 1.81
N VAL A 53 -6.77 7.00 1.32
CA VAL A 53 -6.56 7.17 -0.13
C VAL A 53 -6.13 5.90 -0.85
N SER A 54 -5.69 4.89 -0.11
CA SER A 54 -5.34 3.57 -0.66
C SER A 54 -6.47 2.53 -0.55
N GLY A 55 -7.60 2.90 0.01
CA GLY A 55 -8.71 1.99 0.25
C GLY A 55 -8.41 0.89 1.29
N MET A 56 -7.36 1.06 2.12
CA MET A 56 -7.10 0.17 3.25
C MET A 56 -8.09 0.40 4.39
N ASP A 57 -8.52 1.65 4.55
CA ASP A 57 -9.56 2.02 5.51
C ASP A 57 -10.66 2.81 4.80
N ALA A 58 -11.91 2.46 5.09
CA ALA A 58 -13.07 3.10 4.47
C ALA A 58 -13.17 4.56 4.90
N VAL A 59 -13.47 5.43 3.95
CA VAL A 59 -13.75 6.84 4.22
C VAL A 59 -15.13 7.03 4.87
N THR A 60 -15.28 8.06 5.70
CA THR A 60 -16.59 8.39 6.28
C THR A 60 -17.44 9.15 5.26
N SER A 61 -16.84 10.09 4.53
CA SER A 61 -17.48 10.81 3.43
C SER A 61 -16.39 11.41 2.52
N GLY A 62 -16.82 11.95 1.38
CA GLY A 62 -15.96 12.50 0.36
C GLY A 62 -15.69 11.53 -0.78
N GLN A 63 -14.78 11.91 -1.66
CA GLN A 63 -14.43 11.14 -2.84
C GLN A 63 -12.92 10.94 -2.91
N VAL A 64 -12.51 9.73 -3.25
CA VAL A 64 -11.12 9.39 -3.57
C VAL A 64 -11.13 8.69 -4.92
N GLU A 65 -10.52 9.33 -5.89
CA GLU A 65 -10.41 8.82 -7.25
C GLU A 65 -8.95 8.48 -7.55
N PHE A 66 -8.68 7.23 -7.88
CA PHE A 66 -7.37 6.73 -8.28
C PHE A 66 -7.46 6.20 -9.71
N ASP A 67 -6.63 6.73 -10.60
CA ASP A 67 -6.61 6.38 -12.02
C ASP A 67 -8.02 6.36 -12.65
N GLY A 68 -8.79 7.44 -12.43
CA GLY A 68 -10.16 7.59 -12.92
C GLY A 68 -11.22 6.72 -12.23
N LYS A 69 -10.86 5.96 -11.21
CA LYS A 69 -11.77 5.05 -10.49
C LYS A 69 -12.05 5.55 -9.08
N ASN A 70 -13.32 5.70 -8.71
CA ASN A 70 -13.70 6.09 -7.35
C ASN A 70 -13.57 4.91 -6.39
N ILE A 71 -12.47 4.87 -5.61
CA ILE A 71 -12.17 3.76 -4.70
C ILE A 71 -13.12 3.68 -3.51
N ALA A 72 -13.78 4.77 -3.13
CA ALA A 72 -14.76 4.77 -2.04
C ALA A 72 -16.04 3.96 -2.37
N LYS A 73 -16.27 3.66 -3.66
CA LYS A 73 -17.42 2.88 -4.14
C LYS A 73 -17.07 1.44 -4.49
N MET A 74 -15.80 1.05 -4.41
CA MET A 74 -15.33 -0.29 -4.74
C MET A 74 -15.67 -1.30 -3.65
N SER A 75 -15.95 -2.52 -4.06
CA SER A 75 -16.03 -3.67 -3.16
C SER A 75 -14.66 -4.01 -2.57
N GLN A 76 -14.63 -4.77 -1.47
CA GLN A 76 -13.38 -5.21 -0.85
C GLN A 76 -12.50 -6.03 -1.80
N LYS A 77 -13.11 -6.80 -2.70
CA LYS A 77 -12.38 -7.55 -3.73
C LYS A 77 -11.71 -6.61 -4.73
N GLU A 78 -12.44 -5.66 -5.28
CA GLU A 78 -11.89 -4.68 -6.24
C GLU A 78 -10.77 -3.85 -5.60
N LEU A 79 -10.91 -3.46 -4.33
CA LEU A 79 -9.86 -2.76 -3.58
C LEU A 79 -8.63 -3.65 -3.36
N ALA A 80 -8.82 -4.95 -3.12
CA ALA A 80 -7.71 -5.89 -2.97
C ALA A 80 -6.95 -6.05 -4.29
N ASP A 81 -7.67 -6.21 -5.40
CA ASP A 81 -7.09 -6.32 -6.74
C ASP A 81 -6.34 -5.03 -7.12
N LEU A 82 -6.93 -3.85 -6.84
CA LEU A 82 -6.30 -2.55 -7.08
C LEU A 82 -4.98 -2.40 -6.29
N ARG A 83 -4.98 -2.77 -5.00
CA ARG A 83 -3.77 -2.71 -4.18
C ARG A 83 -2.70 -3.70 -4.63
N LEU A 84 -3.12 -4.88 -5.08
CA LEU A 84 -2.19 -5.91 -5.56
C LEU A 84 -1.49 -5.50 -6.85
N ASP A 85 -2.24 -4.90 -7.77
CA ASP A 85 -1.81 -4.71 -9.15
C ASP A 85 -1.30 -3.29 -9.46
N ASP A 86 -1.85 -2.28 -8.77
CA ASP A 86 -1.67 -0.88 -9.17
C ASP A 86 -1.07 -0.01 -8.05
N MET A 87 -0.88 -0.54 -6.82
CA MET A 87 -0.31 0.20 -5.69
C MET A 87 0.81 -0.58 -5.00
N GLY A 88 1.90 0.10 -4.64
CA GLY A 88 2.97 -0.43 -3.80
C GLY A 88 2.96 0.22 -2.41
N PHE A 89 3.22 -0.56 -1.37
CA PHE A 89 3.23 -0.07 0.01
C PHE A 89 4.55 -0.40 0.70
N ILE A 90 5.13 0.61 1.36
CA ILE A 90 6.25 0.43 2.28
C ILE A 90 5.76 0.82 3.67
N PHE A 91 5.72 -0.15 4.58
CA PHE A 91 5.24 0.04 5.94
C PHE A 91 6.39 0.26 6.92
N GLN A 92 6.11 0.99 8.01
CA GLN A 92 7.06 1.14 9.11
C GLN A 92 7.32 -0.20 9.84
N GLN A 93 6.29 -1.06 9.92
CA GLN A 93 6.42 -2.41 10.46
C GLN A 93 6.44 -3.42 9.32
N MET A 94 7.22 -4.48 9.48
CA MET A 94 7.28 -5.58 8.51
C MET A 94 6.02 -6.44 8.62
N TYR A 95 5.21 -6.45 7.57
CA TYR A 95 4.05 -7.33 7.42
C TYR A 95 4.37 -8.52 6.51
N MET A 96 5.49 -9.19 6.82
CA MET A 96 5.93 -10.36 6.07
C MET A 96 5.27 -11.63 6.61
N LEU A 97 5.03 -12.61 5.73
CA LEU A 97 4.54 -13.93 6.11
C LEU A 97 5.70 -14.75 6.69
N LYS A 98 5.59 -15.09 7.97
CA LYS A 98 6.66 -15.75 8.75
C LYS A 98 6.97 -17.17 8.32
N ASN A 99 6.08 -17.81 7.59
CA ASN A 99 6.25 -19.17 7.07
C ASN A 99 6.81 -19.23 5.65
N LEU A 100 7.25 -18.09 5.13
CA LEU A 100 7.86 -17.95 3.81
C LEU A 100 9.28 -17.38 3.94
N THR A 101 10.15 -17.74 3.00
CA THR A 101 11.47 -17.12 2.89
C THR A 101 11.37 -15.65 2.48
N VAL A 102 12.48 -14.91 2.58
CA VAL A 102 12.57 -13.53 2.10
C VAL A 102 12.19 -13.46 0.61
N LEU A 103 12.75 -14.33 -0.22
CA LEU A 103 12.45 -14.37 -1.66
C LEU A 103 10.98 -14.69 -1.91
N ASP A 104 10.40 -15.67 -1.20
CA ASP A 104 8.98 -16.01 -1.37
C ASP A 104 8.06 -14.85 -1.00
N ASN A 105 8.38 -14.09 0.03
CA ASN A 105 7.64 -12.86 0.39
C ASN A 105 7.73 -11.79 -0.72
N ILE A 106 8.91 -11.61 -1.32
CA ILE A 106 9.14 -10.62 -2.40
C ILE A 106 8.34 -10.97 -3.66
N ILE A 107 8.31 -12.26 -4.03
CA ILE A 107 7.61 -12.68 -5.25
C ILE A 107 6.12 -12.91 -5.06
N LEU A 108 5.63 -12.99 -3.83
CA LEU A 108 4.24 -13.30 -3.51
C LEU A 108 3.22 -12.43 -4.26
N PRO A 109 3.36 -11.10 -4.32
CA PRO A 109 2.43 -10.26 -5.07
C PRO A 109 2.37 -10.62 -6.56
N ALA A 110 3.51 -10.88 -7.18
CA ALA A 110 3.57 -11.25 -8.60
C ALA A 110 2.93 -12.64 -8.85
N VAL A 111 3.08 -13.56 -7.91
CA VAL A 111 2.42 -14.90 -7.99
C VAL A 111 0.91 -14.79 -7.81
N GLN A 112 0.44 -13.86 -6.99
CA GLN A 112 -0.99 -13.65 -6.71
C GLN A 112 -1.68 -12.78 -7.78
N SER A 113 -0.93 -11.96 -8.50
CA SER A 113 -1.49 -11.09 -9.54
C SER A 113 -2.12 -11.90 -10.67
N GLY A 114 -3.38 -11.59 -10.98
CA GLY A 114 -4.06 -12.16 -12.14
C GLY A 114 -3.64 -11.55 -13.48
N LYS A 115 -2.92 -10.40 -13.47
CA LYS A 115 -2.52 -9.67 -14.69
C LYS A 115 -1.31 -10.29 -15.38
N THR A 116 -0.41 -10.90 -14.62
CA THR A 116 0.81 -11.52 -15.15
C THR A 116 0.69 -13.05 -15.16
N LYS A 117 0.62 -13.64 -16.37
CA LYS A 117 0.70 -15.10 -16.56
C LYS A 117 2.18 -15.55 -16.70
N GLU A 118 3.07 -14.93 -15.98
CA GLU A 118 4.48 -15.30 -16.01
C GLU A 118 4.69 -16.69 -15.37
N SER A 119 5.63 -17.45 -15.90
CA SER A 119 6.02 -18.70 -15.25
C SER A 119 6.68 -18.40 -13.89
N ARG A 120 6.53 -19.31 -12.91
CA ARG A 120 7.17 -19.15 -11.60
C ARG A 120 8.69 -18.87 -11.72
N LYS A 121 9.34 -19.47 -12.71
CA LYS A 121 10.77 -19.24 -12.97
C LYS A 121 11.06 -17.78 -13.26
N VAL A 122 10.32 -17.16 -14.17
CA VAL A 122 10.50 -15.73 -14.53
C VAL A 122 10.25 -14.83 -13.31
N THR A 123 9.24 -15.13 -12.50
CA THR A 123 8.95 -14.38 -11.27
C THR A 123 10.09 -14.49 -10.25
N VAL A 124 10.64 -15.69 -10.07
CA VAL A 124 11.80 -15.93 -9.19
C VAL A 124 13.03 -15.19 -9.69
N ASP A 125 13.36 -15.30 -10.98
CA ASP A 125 14.51 -14.63 -11.58
C ASP A 125 14.43 -13.10 -11.41
N ARG A 126 13.22 -12.51 -11.59
CA ARG A 126 12.95 -11.09 -11.35
C ARG A 126 13.11 -10.72 -9.86
N GLY A 127 12.57 -11.53 -8.96
CA GLY A 127 12.72 -11.33 -7.51
C GLY A 127 14.18 -11.29 -7.09
N GLN A 128 14.98 -12.25 -7.55
CA GLN A 128 16.42 -12.31 -7.30
C GLN A 128 17.17 -11.12 -7.91
N GLU A 129 16.78 -10.66 -9.09
CA GLU A 129 17.38 -9.46 -9.72
C GLU A 129 17.14 -8.22 -8.86
N LEU A 130 15.91 -8.03 -8.35
CA LEU A 130 15.57 -6.93 -7.43
C LEU A 130 16.40 -7.03 -6.15
N MET A 131 16.55 -8.21 -5.58
CA MET A 131 17.37 -8.42 -4.38
C MET A 131 18.85 -8.10 -4.63
N ARG A 132 19.40 -8.43 -5.81
CA ARG A 132 20.77 -8.03 -6.18
C ARG A 132 20.91 -6.52 -6.29
N LYS A 133 19.94 -5.84 -6.88
CA LYS A 133 19.93 -4.36 -6.99
C LYS A 133 19.91 -3.69 -5.61
N LEU A 134 19.27 -4.30 -4.62
CA LEU A 134 19.19 -3.82 -3.24
C LEU A 134 20.37 -4.31 -2.36
N GLY A 135 21.24 -5.19 -2.88
CA GLY A 135 22.36 -5.75 -2.11
C GLY A 135 21.97 -6.75 -1.03
N ILE A 136 20.83 -7.44 -1.19
CA ILE A 136 20.26 -8.37 -0.19
C ILE A 136 20.07 -9.78 -0.73
N ILE A 137 20.73 -10.15 -1.81
CA ILE A 137 20.58 -11.48 -2.43
C ILE A 137 20.99 -12.62 -1.50
N ASP A 138 21.97 -12.39 -0.62
CA ASP A 138 22.53 -13.39 0.28
C ASP A 138 21.53 -13.88 1.33
N ILE A 139 20.43 -13.15 1.56
CA ILE A 139 19.38 -13.52 2.51
C ILE A 139 18.11 -14.07 1.81
N ALA A 140 18.19 -14.42 0.53
CA ALA A 140 17.02 -14.87 -0.25
C ALA A 140 16.28 -16.05 0.41
N ASP A 141 17.01 -17.00 0.92
CA ASP A 141 16.50 -18.24 1.52
C ASP A 141 16.31 -18.16 3.05
N ASN A 142 16.64 -17.01 3.67
CA ASN A 142 16.51 -16.82 5.11
C ASN A 142 15.04 -16.74 5.53
N ASP A 143 14.79 -17.15 6.78
CA ASP A 143 13.53 -16.88 7.48
C ASP A 143 13.44 -15.37 7.82
N ILE A 144 12.24 -14.83 7.82
CA ILE A 144 12.00 -13.41 8.15
C ILE A 144 12.49 -13.03 9.55
N ASN A 145 12.56 -13.97 10.49
CA ASN A 145 13.06 -13.72 11.84
C ASN A 145 14.60 -13.58 11.90
N GLU A 146 15.29 -13.95 10.84
CA GLU A 146 16.75 -13.90 10.72
C GLU A 146 17.26 -12.61 10.07
N VAL A 147 16.34 -11.70 9.66
CA VAL A 147 16.68 -10.46 8.97
C VAL A 147 16.43 -9.24 9.83
N SER A 148 17.26 -8.21 9.65
CA SER A 148 17.11 -6.94 10.37
C SER A 148 15.97 -6.09 9.77
N GLY A 149 15.47 -5.13 10.53
CA GLY A 149 14.42 -4.21 10.05
C GLY A 149 14.84 -3.34 8.87
N GLY A 150 16.15 -3.17 8.63
CA GLY A 150 16.66 -2.43 7.48
C GLY A 150 16.81 -3.28 6.21
N GLN A 151 16.89 -4.60 6.35
CA GLN A 151 16.91 -5.56 5.25
C GLN A 151 15.51 -5.89 4.77
#